data_225134070c9213056d218021bf4f278e
#
_entry.id   225134070c9213056d218021bf4f278e
#
_cell.length_a   1.000
_cell.length_b   1.000
_cell.length_c   1.000
_cell.angle_alpha   90.00
_cell.angle_beta   90.00
_cell.angle_gamma   90.00
#
_symmetry.space_group_name_H-M   'P 1'
#
loop_
_entity.id
_entity.type
_entity.pdbx_description
1 polymer ?
#
loop_
_entity_poly.entity_id
_entity_poly.type
_entity_poly.pdbx_seq_one_letter_code
_entity_poly.pdbx_strand_id
1 'polypeptide(L)'
;MGQVSDFREVQHIPELIYAMLPDEPQLEDGIFYVVDDSPYVEYNCPCGCGSVVMLTTKRHTDGKTGWDYIERDGKVTLSPSVFSTGFPCRSHYFIRENQVVWCR
;
A
#
# COMPACT_ATOMS: atom_id res chain seq x y z
N MET A 1 -2.35 -8.13 17.49
CA MET A 1 -2.68 -7.85 16.10
C MET A 1 -2.06 -8.88 15.22
N GLY A 2 -2.85 -9.48 14.38
CA GLY A 2 -2.37 -10.55 13.53
C GLY A 2 -1.81 -10.06 12.22
N GLN A 3 -1.14 -10.97 11.56
CA GLN A 3 -0.67 -10.79 10.20
C GLN A 3 -1.86 -10.73 9.24
N VAL A 4 -1.77 -9.86 8.24
CA VAL A 4 -2.79 -9.76 7.20
C VAL A 4 -2.32 -10.58 6.00
N SER A 5 -3.13 -11.54 5.57
CA SER A 5 -2.79 -12.39 4.43
C SER A 5 -3.31 -11.83 3.10
N ASP A 6 -4.28 -10.92 3.17
CA ASP A 6 -4.81 -10.24 1.99
C ASP A 6 -5.43 -8.91 2.40
N PHE A 7 -5.57 -8.03 1.40
CA PHE A 7 -6.35 -6.81 1.58
C PHE A 7 -7.79 -7.12 1.16
N ARG A 8 -8.74 -6.90 2.07
CA ARG A 8 -10.14 -7.19 1.79
C ARG A 8 -10.79 -6.15 0.88
N GLU A 9 -10.14 -4.98 0.74
CA GLU A 9 -10.73 -3.86 0.04
C GLU A 9 -9.67 -2.87 -0.41
N VAL A 10 -9.92 -2.21 -1.54
CA VAL A 10 -9.12 -1.06 -2.01
C VAL A 10 -10.01 0.16 -1.89
N GLN A 11 -9.55 1.19 -1.18
CA GLN A 11 -10.28 2.45 -1.05
C GLN A 11 -9.51 3.55 -1.76
N HIS A 12 -10.23 4.34 -2.56
CA HIS A 12 -9.67 5.52 -3.22
C HIS A 12 -9.97 6.75 -2.38
N ILE A 13 -8.94 7.53 -2.07
CA ILE A 13 -9.06 8.76 -1.30
C ILE A 13 -8.78 9.93 -2.22
N PRO A 14 -9.73 10.89 -2.38
CA PRO A 14 -9.45 12.10 -3.16
C PRO A 14 -8.23 12.83 -2.60
N GLU A 15 -7.35 13.31 -3.47
CA GLU A 15 -6.13 13.99 -3.06
C GLU A 15 -6.39 15.14 -2.09
N LEU A 16 -7.42 15.92 -2.37
CA LEU A 16 -7.77 17.05 -1.51
C LEU A 16 -8.10 16.59 -0.08
N ILE A 17 -8.87 15.51 0.03
CA ILE A 17 -9.24 14.98 1.35
C ILE A 17 -7.99 14.45 2.05
N TYR A 18 -7.14 13.75 1.32
CA TYR A 18 -5.89 13.22 1.87
C TYR A 18 -5.01 14.34 2.44
N ALA A 19 -4.90 15.46 1.70
CA ALA A 19 -4.09 16.59 2.14
C ALA A 19 -4.64 17.27 3.41
N MET A 20 -5.90 17.02 3.75
CA MET A 20 -6.56 17.57 4.93
C MET A 20 -6.54 16.63 6.13
N LEU A 21 -6.03 15.41 5.96
CA LEU A 21 -5.96 14.46 7.06
C LEU A 21 -4.85 14.86 8.04
N PRO A 22 -4.98 14.47 9.32
CA PRO A 22 -3.93 14.72 10.28
C PRO A 22 -2.64 13.97 9.89
N ASP A 23 -1.50 14.39 10.46
CA ASP A 23 -0.19 13.84 10.12
C ASP A 23 -0.09 12.33 10.27
N GLU A 24 -0.89 11.75 11.16
CA GLU A 24 -0.93 10.30 11.36
C GLU A 24 -2.35 9.81 11.10
N PRO A 25 -2.72 9.59 9.84
CA PRO A 25 -4.06 9.12 9.53
C PRO A 25 -4.31 7.74 10.13
N GLN A 26 -5.53 7.56 10.62
CA GLN A 26 -5.96 6.28 11.18
C GLN A 26 -6.36 5.36 10.05
N LEU A 27 -5.40 4.56 9.58
CA LEU A 27 -5.65 3.59 8.53
C LEU A 27 -6.19 2.29 9.14
N GLU A 28 -7.12 1.69 8.44
CA GLU A 28 -7.72 0.43 8.87
C GLU A 28 -6.91 -0.75 8.34
N ASP A 29 -6.63 -1.74 9.20
CA ASP A 29 -5.92 -2.93 8.79
C ASP A 29 -6.71 -3.67 7.69
N GLY A 30 -5.99 -4.20 6.71
CA GLY A 30 -6.63 -4.94 5.63
C GLY A 30 -7.23 -4.10 4.52
N ILE A 31 -7.07 -2.77 4.60
CA ILE A 31 -7.50 -1.86 3.53
C ILE A 31 -6.27 -1.31 2.83
N PHE A 32 -6.29 -1.33 1.50
CA PHE A 32 -5.26 -0.73 0.67
C PHE A 32 -5.77 0.62 0.18
N TYR A 33 -5.10 1.70 0.58
CA TYR A 33 -5.55 3.05 0.25
C TYR A 33 -4.79 3.61 -0.95
N VAL A 34 -5.53 4.09 -1.94
CA VAL A 34 -4.97 4.73 -3.14
C VAL A 34 -5.34 6.21 -3.09
N VAL A 35 -4.34 7.08 -3.14
CA VAL A 35 -4.58 8.52 -3.19
C VAL A 35 -4.81 8.90 -4.64
N ASP A 36 -6.05 9.29 -4.97
CA ASP A 36 -6.43 9.63 -6.34
C ASP A 36 -5.65 10.83 -6.86
N ASP A 37 -5.38 10.83 -8.16
CA ASP A 37 -4.66 11.90 -8.87
C ASP A 37 -3.24 12.11 -8.34
N SER A 38 -2.68 11.09 -7.69
CA SER A 38 -1.30 11.11 -7.18
C SER A 38 -0.66 9.74 -7.37
N PRO A 39 0.67 9.64 -7.25
CA PRO A 39 1.33 8.32 -7.34
C PRO A 39 1.28 7.54 -6.03
N TYR A 40 0.73 8.11 -4.94
CA TYR A 40 0.89 7.52 -3.61
C TYR A 40 -0.16 6.48 -3.28
N VAL A 41 0.28 5.43 -2.58
CA VAL A 41 -0.59 4.45 -1.93
C VAL A 41 -0.12 4.28 -0.49
N GLU A 42 -1.06 3.94 0.40
CA GLU A 42 -0.76 3.75 1.82
C GLU A 42 -1.54 2.57 2.38
N TYR A 43 -0.95 1.89 3.35
CA TYR A 43 -1.63 0.82 4.06
C TYR A 43 -0.86 0.49 5.33
N ASN A 44 -1.54 -0.13 6.29
CA ASN A 44 -0.86 -0.64 7.47
C ASN A 44 -0.03 -1.87 7.09
N CYS A 45 1.19 -1.95 7.64
CA CYS A 45 2.08 -3.06 7.34
C CYS A 45 1.38 -4.39 7.60
N PRO A 46 1.34 -5.30 6.62
CA PRO A 46 0.57 -6.54 6.76
C PRO A 46 1.13 -7.50 7.81
N CYS A 47 2.33 -7.27 8.34
CA CYS A 47 2.84 -8.09 9.43
C CYS A 47 2.14 -7.81 10.77
N GLY A 48 1.40 -6.70 10.87
CA GLY A 48 0.71 -6.34 12.10
C GLY A 48 1.54 -5.51 13.06
N CYS A 49 2.68 -4.99 12.63
CA CYS A 49 3.58 -4.23 13.52
C CYS A 49 3.09 -2.81 13.85
N GLY A 50 2.03 -2.36 13.19
CA GLY A 50 1.48 -1.02 13.40
C GLY A 50 2.13 0.09 12.60
N SER A 51 3.15 -0.21 11.81
CA SER A 51 3.78 0.79 10.94
C SER A 51 2.94 1.05 9.71
N VAL A 52 2.95 2.30 9.24
CA VAL A 52 2.25 2.68 8.01
C VAL A 52 3.25 2.62 6.86
N VAL A 53 2.88 1.92 5.80
CA VAL A 53 3.67 1.85 4.57
C VAL A 53 3.12 2.88 3.59
N MET A 54 3.99 3.73 3.05
CA MET A 54 3.64 4.64 1.98
C MET A 54 4.58 4.37 0.81
N LEU A 55 4.00 4.11 -0.35
CA LEU A 55 4.78 3.81 -1.55
C LEU A 55 4.44 4.80 -2.65
N THR A 56 5.44 5.09 -3.49
CA THR A 56 5.25 5.86 -4.70
C THR A 56 5.13 4.88 -5.85
N THR A 57 4.02 4.94 -6.58
CA THR A 57 3.81 4.10 -7.76
C THR A 57 4.13 4.90 -9.01
N LYS A 58 4.05 4.24 -10.17
CA LYS A 58 4.25 4.92 -11.45
C LYS A 58 3.01 5.65 -11.95
N ARG A 59 1.93 5.59 -11.20
CA ARG A 59 0.69 6.31 -11.52
C ARG A 59 0.95 7.81 -11.49
N HIS A 60 0.36 8.54 -12.45
CA HIS A 60 0.45 10.01 -12.53
C HIS A 60 1.87 10.56 -12.50
N THR A 61 2.83 9.77 -13.00
CA THR A 61 4.24 10.16 -13.10
C THR A 61 4.74 9.89 -14.53
N ASP A 62 6.05 10.06 -14.74
CA ASP A 62 6.66 9.75 -16.04
C ASP A 62 6.81 8.23 -16.27
N GLY A 63 6.44 7.42 -15.30
CA GLY A 63 6.48 5.97 -15.40
C GLY A 63 7.86 5.35 -15.25
N LYS A 64 8.85 6.12 -14.78
CA LYS A 64 10.23 5.66 -14.68
C LYS A 64 10.62 5.16 -13.30
N THR A 65 10.02 5.70 -12.25
CA THR A 65 10.38 5.36 -10.86
C THR A 65 9.14 4.96 -10.08
N GLY A 66 9.34 4.12 -9.07
CA GLY A 66 8.26 3.63 -8.23
C GLY A 66 7.81 2.24 -8.63
N TRP A 67 6.76 1.79 -7.97
CA TRP A 67 6.21 0.47 -8.21
C TRP A 67 5.27 0.46 -9.41
N ASP A 68 5.32 -0.61 -10.19
CA ASP A 68 4.30 -0.86 -11.20
C ASP A 68 2.99 -1.14 -10.45
N TYR A 69 1.90 -0.58 -10.96
CA TYR A 69 0.60 -0.63 -10.31
C TYR A 69 -0.45 -1.08 -11.31
N ILE A 70 -1.17 -2.12 -10.95
CA ILE A 70 -2.32 -2.58 -11.74
C ILE A 70 -3.47 -2.74 -10.78
N GLU A 71 -4.61 -2.11 -11.09
CA GLU A 71 -5.84 -2.31 -10.35
C GLU A 71 -6.88 -2.89 -11.31
N ARG A 72 -7.47 -4.03 -10.93
CA ARG A 72 -8.46 -4.72 -11.74
C ARG A 72 -9.50 -5.35 -10.84
N ASP A 73 -10.76 -5.04 -11.10
CA ASP A 73 -11.89 -5.58 -10.31
C ASP A 73 -11.72 -5.33 -8.81
N GLY A 74 -11.24 -4.15 -8.44
CA GLY A 74 -11.05 -3.78 -7.04
C GLY A 74 -9.87 -4.45 -6.38
N LYS A 75 -8.96 -5.05 -7.16
CA LYS A 75 -7.77 -5.71 -6.64
C LYS A 75 -6.51 -5.10 -7.20
N VAL A 76 -5.51 -4.95 -6.36
CA VAL A 76 -4.25 -4.30 -6.69
C VAL A 76 -3.12 -5.31 -6.77
N THR A 77 -2.29 -5.16 -7.80
CA THR A 77 -1.02 -5.87 -7.93
C THR A 77 0.10 -4.84 -8.03
N LEU A 78 1.12 -5.01 -7.20
CA LEU A 78 2.33 -4.18 -7.23
C LEU A 78 3.51 -5.01 -7.65
N SER A 79 4.43 -4.40 -8.37
CA SER A 79 5.67 -5.03 -8.81
C SER A 79 6.78 -3.99 -8.75
N PRO A 80 7.96 -4.29 -8.24
CA PRO A 80 8.41 -5.56 -7.64
C PRO A 80 7.87 -5.78 -6.23
N SER A 81 8.55 -6.63 -5.43
CA SER A 81 8.19 -6.86 -4.04
C SER A 81 8.41 -5.61 -3.18
N VAL A 82 7.72 -5.56 -2.05
CA VAL A 82 7.91 -4.51 -1.05
C VAL A 82 8.79 -5.04 0.07
N PHE A 83 9.88 -4.34 0.34
CA PHE A 83 10.79 -4.70 1.42
C PHE A 83 10.89 -3.51 2.39
N SER A 84 10.32 -3.68 3.58
CA SER A 84 10.24 -2.62 4.58
C SER A 84 11.53 -2.55 5.41
N THR A 85 12.63 -2.15 4.77
CA THR A 85 13.94 -2.10 5.43
C THR A 85 14.04 -1.07 6.54
N GLY A 86 13.22 -0.03 6.47
CA GLY A 86 13.22 1.04 7.48
C GLY A 86 12.40 0.70 8.73
N PHE A 87 11.70 -0.43 8.74
CA PHE A 87 10.87 -0.83 9.86
C PHE A 87 11.56 -1.94 10.66
N PRO A 88 11.35 -1.98 11.98
CA PRO A 88 11.90 -3.08 12.78
C PRO A 88 11.46 -4.46 12.31
N CYS A 89 10.26 -4.57 11.73
CA CYS A 89 9.72 -5.85 11.26
C CYS A 89 10.43 -6.39 10.02
N ARG A 90 11.01 -5.50 9.21
CA ARG A 90 11.73 -5.84 7.97
C ARG A 90 10.93 -6.79 7.07
N SER A 91 9.65 -6.57 6.97
CA SER A 91 8.75 -7.40 6.16
C SER A 91 9.11 -7.33 4.68
N HIS A 92 9.06 -8.48 3.99
CA HIS A 92 9.33 -8.58 2.57
C HIS A 92 8.24 -9.43 1.93
N TYR A 93 7.52 -8.86 0.97
CA TYR A 93 6.34 -9.52 0.39
C TYR A 93 6.02 -8.96 -0.98
N PHE A 94 5.24 -9.73 -1.74
CA PHE A 94 4.59 -9.24 -2.97
C PHE A 94 3.13 -8.92 -2.65
N ILE A 95 2.54 -8.00 -3.41
CA ILE A 95 1.10 -7.78 -3.40
C ILE A 95 0.59 -8.19 -4.77
N ARG A 96 -0.22 -9.25 -4.82
CA ARG A 96 -0.78 -9.80 -6.05
C ARG A 96 -2.28 -9.99 -5.91
N GLU A 97 -3.05 -9.21 -6.66
CA GLU A 97 -4.51 -9.24 -6.59
C GLU A 97 -4.99 -9.19 -5.14
N ASN A 98 -4.52 -8.18 -4.39
CA ASN A 98 -4.79 -7.94 -2.97
C ASN A 98 -4.22 -8.98 -2.01
N GLN A 99 -3.58 -10.02 -2.50
CA GLN A 99 -2.99 -11.04 -1.63
C GLN A 99 -1.57 -10.64 -1.25
N VAL A 100 -1.23 -10.85 0.02
CA VAL A 100 0.12 -10.64 0.53
C VAL A 100 0.87 -11.96 0.40
N VAL A 101 1.88 -11.98 -0.46
CA VAL A 101 2.68 -13.19 -0.71
C VAL A 101 4.05 -12.96 -0.08
N TRP A 102 4.28 -13.58 1.05
CA TRP A 102 5.51 -13.36 1.84
C TRP A 102 6.72 -13.95 1.14
N CYS A 103 7.82 -13.18 1.13
CA CYS A 103 9.13 -13.67 0.71
C CYS A 103 9.83 -14.32 1.89
N ARG A 104 10.65 -15.29 1.60
CA ARG A 104 11.41 -16.00 2.62
C ARG A 104 12.90 -15.78 2.47
#